data_5715553f5aeb178bcc7a4d0a11ad1dad
#
_entry.id   5715553f5aeb178bcc7a4d0a11ad1dad
#
_cell.length_a   1.000
_cell.length_b   1.000
_cell.length_c   1.000
_cell.angle_alpha   90.00
_cell.angle_beta   90.00
_cell.angle_gamma   90.00
#
_symmetry.space_group_name_H-M   'P 1'
#
loop_
_entity.id
_entity.type
_entity.pdbx_description
1 polymer ?
#
loop_
_entity_poly.entity_id
_entity_poly.type
_entity_poly.pdbx_seq_one_letter_code
_entity_poly.pdbx_strand_id
1 'polypeptide(L)'
;MISDRMTGAFLRRVSLAAALALSTVATTKAASPTEVDQNLVFIDNDFSGPGETNIESLYPALSDPHTKLLGVGAVTGDAWRDEGAAHLLAFLKQVGCPSLPLYMGAEMPLVRTANEMYAWEAQYGRIIWKGAWQPASPRHPTGHPDQPSLIPTMPEGFTPTLPHGESAAHAMIDAVHRYPHQVTIVAGGPLTDVALAIKLDSEFARLAKQLVFMGGLLDTDHPQIAVEKTHEIDFYTDFNMIFDPEAAHIVLTAPWHSITNMGNVTLGVLLETELREQAKGKKAPLAAYFARYAQPGIPMWDELTTAVALHPELVTSSVDATMDVEIAQGMFYGRAHARPLSLSLKGAPVVHIVTAVDAAKFYQIFAAGFDGPARCSQ
;
A
#
# COMPACT_ATOMS: atom_id res chain seq x y z
N MET A 1 89.55 4.27 -11.14
CA MET A 1 90.68 4.82 -10.39
C MET A 1 90.22 4.85 -8.94
N ILE A 2 90.77 3.97 -8.19
CA ILE A 2 91.50 4.18 -6.92
C ILE A 2 90.60 4.61 -5.78
N SER A 3 90.25 3.69 -4.85
CA SER A 3 91.01 3.43 -3.59
C SER A 3 90.59 4.43 -2.50
N ASP A 4 90.34 4.20 -1.29
CA ASP A 4 90.75 3.17 -0.35
C ASP A 4 90.00 3.34 0.98
N ARG A 5 89.67 2.27 1.65
CA ARG A 5 89.91 1.86 3.01
C ARG A 5 90.06 2.95 4.11
N MET A 6 89.39 2.82 5.24
CA MET A 6 89.90 2.08 6.43
C MET A 6 88.98 2.31 7.64
N THR A 7 88.55 1.28 8.22
CA THR A 7 88.65 0.80 9.62
C THR A 7 88.47 1.78 10.79
N GLY A 8 87.69 1.39 11.74
CA GLY A 8 87.65 1.91 13.12
C GLY A 8 86.61 1.21 13.99
N ALA A 9 87.10 0.37 14.85
CA ALA A 9 86.37 -0.56 15.73
C ALA A 9 85.84 0.08 17.03
N PHE A 10 84.96 -0.66 17.68
CA PHE A 10 84.70 -0.74 19.12
C PHE A 10 83.84 0.37 19.76
N LEU A 11 82.56 -0.02 20.17
CA LEU A 11 82.29 -0.19 21.62
C LEU A 11 80.86 -0.73 21.81
N ARG A 12 80.78 -1.91 22.44
CA ARG A 12 79.56 -2.52 22.95
C ARG A 12 78.99 -1.66 24.08
N ARG A 13 77.75 -1.28 24.00
CA ARG A 13 76.91 -0.99 25.18
C ARG A 13 75.68 -1.84 25.15
N VAL A 14 75.58 -2.74 26.09
CA VAL A 14 74.42 -3.53 26.42
C VAL A 14 73.48 -2.59 27.14
N SER A 15 72.31 -2.36 26.57
CA SER A 15 71.23 -1.71 27.26
C SER A 15 70.05 -2.70 27.34
N LEU A 16 69.79 -3.10 28.55
CA LEU A 16 68.63 -3.92 28.95
C LEU A 16 67.37 -3.09 28.79
N ALA A 17 66.54 -3.39 27.78
CA ALA A 17 65.26 -2.81 27.64
C ALA A 17 64.20 -3.81 28.17
N ALA A 18 63.62 -3.46 29.29
CA ALA A 18 62.44 -4.17 29.85
C ALA A 18 61.25 -3.99 28.94
N ALA A 19 60.75 -5.06 28.33
CA ALA A 19 59.53 -5.06 27.56
C ALA A 19 58.32 -5.11 28.52
N LEU A 20 57.62 -3.98 28.68
CA LEU A 20 56.27 -3.96 29.29
C LEU A 20 55.29 -4.53 28.27
N ALA A 21 54.79 -5.73 28.50
CA ALA A 21 53.68 -6.28 27.77
C ALA A 21 52.37 -5.59 28.22
N LEU A 22 51.89 -4.62 27.47
CA LEU A 22 50.50 -4.15 27.60
C LEU A 22 49.57 -5.21 26.99
N SER A 23 48.91 -5.97 27.85
CA SER A 23 47.76 -6.79 27.45
C SER A 23 46.58 -5.88 27.15
N THR A 24 46.32 -5.61 25.88
CA THR A 24 45.05 -5.02 25.42
C THR A 24 43.94 -6.04 25.60
N VAL A 25 43.14 -5.86 26.65
CA VAL A 25 41.83 -6.56 26.76
C VAL A 25 40.94 -6.02 25.65
N ALA A 26 40.80 -6.81 24.58
CA ALA A 26 39.78 -6.54 23.56
C ALA A 26 38.42 -6.80 24.21
N THR A 27 37.75 -5.72 24.60
CA THR A 27 36.31 -5.77 24.91
C THR A 27 35.59 -6.15 23.63
N THR A 28 35.21 -7.39 23.49
CA THR A 28 34.22 -7.83 22.49
C THR A 28 32.91 -7.13 22.85
N LYS A 29 32.59 -6.11 22.05
CA LYS A 29 31.26 -5.49 22.07
C LYS A 29 30.28 -6.60 21.75
N ALA A 30 29.49 -7.02 22.73
CA ALA A 30 28.39 -7.96 22.49
C ALA A 30 27.56 -7.41 21.33
N ALA A 31 27.38 -8.21 20.31
CA ALA A 31 26.45 -7.89 19.23
C ALA A 31 25.11 -7.58 19.87
N SER A 32 24.53 -6.42 19.55
CA SER A 32 23.16 -6.10 19.89
C SER A 32 22.27 -7.24 19.41
N PRO A 33 21.16 -7.55 20.12
CA PRO A 33 20.20 -8.55 19.63
C PRO A 33 19.90 -8.22 18.18
N THR A 34 19.91 -9.23 17.33
CA THR A 34 19.56 -9.13 15.91
C THR A 34 18.28 -8.32 15.80
N GLU A 35 18.35 -7.16 15.14
CA GLU A 35 17.20 -6.39 14.71
C GLU A 35 16.27 -7.40 14.00
N VAL A 36 15.11 -7.66 14.57
CA VAL A 36 14.11 -8.52 13.92
C VAL A 36 13.80 -7.82 12.61
N ASP A 37 13.96 -8.56 11.52
CA ASP A 37 13.73 -8.04 10.16
C ASP A 37 12.28 -7.59 10.07
N GLN A 38 12.03 -6.29 10.26
CA GLN A 38 10.70 -5.71 10.31
C GLN A 38 10.26 -5.33 8.91
N ASN A 39 9.03 -5.68 8.53
CA ASN A 39 8.38 -5.17 7.35
C ASN A 39 8.02 -3.69 7.58
N LEU A 40 8.74 -2.78 6.94
CA LEU A 40 8.40 -1.36 6.97
C LEU A 40 7.38 -1.08 5.87
N VAL A 41 6.22 -0.58 6.25
CA VAL A 41 5.08 -0.39 5.32
C VAL A 41 4.53 1.02 5.44
N PHE A 42 4.18 1.61 4.31
CA PHE A 42 3.31 2.77 4.21
C PHE A 42 2.08 2.36 3.39
N ILE A 43 0.88 2.60 3.92
CA ILE A 43 -0.38 2.26 3.25
C ILE A 43 -1.03 3.55 2.77
N ASP A 44 -1.33 3.63 1.49
CA ASP A 44 -2.09 4.71 0.87
C ASP A 44 -3.40 4.15 0.33
N ASN A 45 -4.53 4.73 0.74
CA ASN A 45 -5.84 4.17 0.37
C ASN A 45 -6.93 5.26 0.34
N ASP A 46 -7.98 5.00 -0.43
CA ASP A 46 -9.16 5.84 -0.58
C ASP A 46 -10.25 5.45 0.42
N PHE A 47 -9.91 5.56 1.68
CA PHE A 47 -10.76 5.10 2.78
C PHE A 47 -12.21 5.54 2.64
N SER A 48 -13.10 4.58 2.80
CA SER A 48 -14.53 4.78 3.04
C SER A 48 -14.91 4.01 4.30
N GLY A 49 -16.10 4.21 4.82
CA GLY A 49 -16.45 3.53 6.07
C GLY A 49 -17.89 3.74 6.54
N PRO A 50 -18.18 3.10 7.68
CA PRO A 50 -17.33 2.20 8.45
C PRO A 50 -17.31 0.76 7.89
N GLY A 51 -16.18 0.03 8.12
CA GLY A 51 -16.12 -1.42 7.92
C GLY A 51 -16.13 -1.89 6.47
N GLU A 52 -15.59 -1.11 5.57
CA GLU A 52 -15.38 -1.47 4.18
C GLU A 52 -13.92 -1.90 3.94
N THR A 53 -13.67 -2.52 2.78
CA THR A 53 -12.37 -3.09 2.39
C THR A 53 -11.20 -2.13 2.64
N ASN A 54 -11.40 -0.83 2.36
CA ASN A 54 -10.38 0.19 2.56
C ASN A 54 -9.92 0.30 4.02
N ILE A 55 -10.86 0.38 5.00
CA ILE A 55 -10.52 0.39 6.44
C ILE A 55 -9.95 -0.96 6.87
N GLU A 56 -10.52 -2.05 6.36
CA GLU A 56 -10.12 -3.41 6.73
C GLU A 56 -8.75 -3.79 6.15
N SER A 57 -8.24 -3.06 5.15
CA SER A 57 -6.88 -3.18 4.62
C SER A 57 -5.78 -3.06 5.68
N LEU A 58 -6.07 -2.34 6.77
CA LEU A 58 -5.11 -2.15 7.87
C LEU A 58 -4.99 -3.37 8.79
N TYR A 59 -5.94 -4.31 8.76
CA TYR A 59 -5.96 -5.45 9.69
C TYR A 59 -4.70 -6.32 9.62
N PRO A 60 -4.23 -6.74 8.42
CA PRO A 60 -3.00 -7.51 8.33
C PRO A 60 -1.80 -6.77 8.96
N ALA A 61 -1.66 -5.48 8.69
CA ALA A 61 -0.54 -4.69 9.21
C ALA A 61 -0.63 -4.42 10.72
N LEU A 62 -1.85 -4.20 11.24
CA LEU A 62 -2.07 -3.96 12.68
C LEU A 62 -2.05 -5.24 13.52
N SER A 63 -2.09 -6.42 12.93
CA SER A 63 -2.02 -7.70 13.63
C SER A 63 -0.67 -8.40 13.54
N ASP A 64 0.11 -8.15 12.49
CA ASP A 64 1.41 -8.80 12.30
C ASP A 64 2.49 -8.23 13.25
N PRO A 65 3.13 -9.09 14.08
CA PRO A 65 4.18 -8.66 15.01
C PRO A 65 5.49 -8.24 14.32
N HIS A 66 5.67 -8.57 13.05
CA HIS A 66 6.87 -8.24 12.27
C HIS A 66 6.68 -7.02 11.39
N THR A 67 5.53 -6.35 11.47
CA THR A 67 5.22 -5.18 10.66
C THR A 67 5.31 -3.90 11.49
N LYS A 68 5.97 -2.90 10.91
CA LYS A 68 5.96 -1.52 11.36
C LYS A 68 5.27 -0.65 10.33
N LEU A 69 4.07 -0.20 10.65
CA LEU A 69 3.31 0.72 9.83
C LEU A 69 3.84 2.15 10.08
N LEU A 70 4.52 2.72 9.08
CA LEU A 70 5.19 4.03 9.18
C LEU A 70 4.20 5.18 9.11
N GLY A 71 3.10 4.99 8.40
CA GLY A 71 2.05 5.97 8.23
C GLY A 71 0.98 5.47 7.27
N VAL A 72 -0.11 6.21 7.22
CA VAL A 72 -1.24 5.96 6.34
C VAL A 72 -1.56 7.24 5.57
N GLY A 73 -1.69 7.15 4.26
CA GLY A 73 -2.18 8.21 3.38
C GLY A 73 -3.66 8.03 3.09
N ALA A 74 -4.43 9.11 3.10
CA ALA A 74 -5.82 9.10 2.69
C ALA A 74 -6.00 9.91 1.40
N VAL A 75 -6.29 9.23 0.29
CA VAL A 75 -6.55 9.83 -1.04
C VAL A 75 -8.05 9.82 -1.31
N THR A 76 -8.54 10.67 -2.20
CA THR A 76 -9.91 10.58 -2.70
C THR A 76 -10.05 9.42 -3.70
N GLY A 77 -11.10 8.64 -3.55
CA GLY A 77 -11.48 7.57 -4.45
C GLY A 77 -12.87 7.06 -4.09
N ASP A 78 -13.00 6.00 -3.32
CA ASP A 78 -14.30 5.45 -2.88
C ASP A 78 -15.10 6.47 -2.06
N ALA A 79 -14.43 7.25 -1.22
CA ALA A 79 -15.00 8.43 -0.58
C ALA A 79 -14.15 9.67 -0.85
N TRP A 80 -14.67 10.84 -0.53
CA TRP A 80 -13.85 12.02 -0.46
C TRP A 80 -12.77 11.85 0.61
N ARG A 81 -11.57 12.35 0.35
CA ARG A 81 -10.42 12.30 1.25
C ARG A 81 -10.76 12.66 2.70
N ASP A 82 -11.49 13.75 2.91
CA ASP A 82 -11.82 14.25 4.25
C ASP A 82 -12.78 13.31 4.97
N GLU A 83 -13.79 12.77 4.27
CA GLU A 83 -14.69 11.74 4.79
C GLU A 83 -13.92 10.46 5.15
N GLY A 84 -13.12 9.94 4.20
CA GLY A 84 -12.32 8.75 4.41
C GLY A 84 -11.33 8.88 5.56
N ALA A 85 -10.64 10.01 5.65
CA ALA A 85 -9.75 10.32 6.77
C ALA A 85 -10.49 10.36 8.11
N ALA A 86 -11.73 10.88 8.14
CA ALA A 86 -12.54 10.89 9.34
C ALA A 86 -12.91 9.48 9.80
N HIS A 87 -13.34 8.60 8.88
CA HIS A 87 -13.62 7.18 9.17
C HIS A 87 -12.38 6.46 9.68
N LEU A 88 -11.24 6.67 9.02
CA LEU A 88 -9.97 6.08 9.45
C LEU A 88 -9.57 6.52 10.87
N LEU A 89 -9.64 7.80 11.19
CA LEU A 89 -9.33 8.30 12.54
C LEU A 89 -10.29 7.74 13.59
N ALA A 90 -11.58 7.61 13.25
CA ALA A 90 -12.57 7.00 14.12
C ALA A 90 -12.25 5.52 14.39
N PHE A 91 -11.91 4.77 13.33
CA PHE A 91 -11.43 3.39 13.44
C PHE A 91 -10.18 3.29 14.33
N LEU A 92 -9.11 4.04 14.01
CA LEU A 92 -7.85 4.01 14.76
C LEU A 92 -8.05 4.29 16.26
N LYS A 93 -8.94 5.22 16.60
CA LYS A 93 -9.30 5.49 17.99
C LYS A 93 -9.99 4.29 18.64
N GLN A 94 -10.95 3.64 17.93
CA GLN A 94 -11.69 2.51 18.47
C GLN A 94 -10.82 1.27 18.65
N VAL A 95 -9.84 1.05 17.77
CA VAL A 95 -8.92 -0.09 17.89
C VAL A 95 -7.70 0.17 18.80
N GLY A 96 -7.60 1.37 19.36
CA GLY A 96 -6.54 1.71 20.33
C GLY A 96 -5.26 2.23 19.71
N CYS A 97 -5.29 2.66 18.44
CA CYS A 97 -4.14 3.21 17.69
C CYS A 97 -4.23 4.72 17.36
N PRO A 98 -4.64 5.60 18.27
CA PRO A 98 -4.89 7.02 17.95
C PRO A 98 -3.62 7.80 17.58
N SER A 99 -2.45 7.26 17.81
CA SER A 99 -1.16 7.89 17.51
C SER A 99 -0.55 7.44 16.18
N LEU A 100 -1.19 6.53 15.45
CA LEU A 100 -0.72 6.14 14.11
C LEU A 100 -0.78 7.36 13.19
N PRO A 101 0.33 7.74 12.51
CA PRO A 101 0.33 8.90 11.65
C PRO A 101 -0.61 8.73 10.46
N LEU A 102 -1.55 9.66 10.32
CA LEU A 102 -2.37 9.84 9.14
C LEU A 102 -1.93 11.10 8.40
N TYR A 103 -1.75 10.98 7.11
CA TYR A 103 -1.38 12.06 6.18
C TYR A 103 -2.50 12.28 5.17
N MET A 104 -2.86 13.55 4.96
CA MET A 104 -3.88 13.91 3.98
C MET A 104 -3.29 13.83 2.57
N GLY A 105 -3.91 13.05 1.72
CA GLY A 105 -3.55 12.86 0.33
C GLY A 105 -4.20 13.88 -0.62
N ALA A 106 -4.23 13.52 -1.89
CA ALA A 106 -4.86 14.33 -2.93
C ALA A 106 -6.39 14.33 -2.77
N GLU A 107 -6.97 15.52 -2.90
CA GLU A 107 -8.43 15.68 -2.93
C GLU A 107 -9.01 15.41 -4.31
N MET A 108 -8.22 15.63 -5.36
CA MET A 108 -8.64 15.45 -6.75
C MET A 108 -7.62 14.62 -7.52
N PRO A 109 -8.06 13.86 -8.55
CA PRO A 109 -7.16 13.25 -9.52
C PRO A 109 -6.27 14.27 -10.21
N LEU A 110 -5.20 13.81 -10.87
CA LEU A 110 -4.26 14.69 -11.56
C LEU A 110 -4.91 15.47 -12.71
N VAL A 111 -5.82 14.83 -13.44
CA VAL A 111 -6.44 15.43 -14.64
C VAL A 111 -7.94 15.24 -14.66
N ARG A 112 -8.43 14.02 -14.47
CA ARG A 112 -9.85 13.69 -14.65
C ARG A 112 -10.74 14.40 -13.62
N THR A 113 -11.92 14.85 -14.08
CA THR A 113 -12.95 15.48 -13.24
C THR A 113 -14.25 14.66 -13.22
N ALA A 114 -15.11 14.91 -12.24
CA ALA A 114 -16.42 14.29 -12.18
C ALA A 114 -17.25 14.55 -13.46
N ASN A 115 -17.20 15.78 -13.99
CA ASN A 115 -17.90 16.14 -15.22
C ASN A 115 -17.40 15.36 -16.44
N GLU A 116 -16.09 15.12 -16.54
CA GLU A 116 -15.52 14.30 -17.60
C GLU A 116 -15.91 12.83 -17.45
N MET A 117 -15.98 12.31 -16.24
CA MET A 117 -16.46 10.96 -15.98
C MET A 117 -17.93 10.81 -16.38
N TYR A 118 -18.78 11.77 -16.06
CA TYR A 118 -20.19 11.77 -16.48
C TYR A 118 -20.34 11.93 -18.00
N ALA A 119 -19.53 12.77 -18.64
CA ALA A 119 -19.53 12.92 -20.10
C ALA A 119 -19.09 11.63 -20.81
N TRP A 120 -18.09 10.94 -20.27
CA TRP A 120 -17.65 9.63 -20.74
C TRP A 120 -18.77 8.59 -20.59
N GLU A 121 -19.42 8.53 -19.42
CA GLU A 121 -20.55 7.64 -19.16
C GLU A 121 -21.72 7.86 -20.15
N ALA A 122 -22.03 9.12 -20.41
CA ALA A 122 -23.09 9.48 -21.36
C ALA A 122 -22.79 9.07 -22.80
N GLN A 123 -21.52 8.99 -23.16
CA GLN A 123 -21.06 8.66 -24.53
C GLN A 123 -20.85 7.16 -24.74
N TYR A 124 -20.27 6.46 -23.74
CA TYR A 124 -19.75 5.11 -23.92
C TYR A 124 -20.49 4.05 -23.09
N GLY A 125 -21.30 4.46 -22.14
CA GLY A 125 -22.08 3.54 -21.31
C GLY A 125 -21.85 3.75 -19.82
N ARG A 126 -22.74 3.16 -19.04
CA ARG A 126 -22.82 3.38 -17.60
C ARG A 126 -21.56 2.90 -16.88
N ILE A 127 -21.00 3.74 -16.02
CA ILE A 127 -20.02 3.39 -15.01
C ILE A 127 -20.79 2.94 -13.76
N ILE A 128 -20.51 1.75 -13.27
CA ILE A 128 -21.24 1.14 -12.15
C ILE A 128 -20.92 1.85 -10.84
N TRP A 129 -19.63 2.10 -10.59
CA TRP A 129 -19.12 2.75 -9.40
C TRP A 129 -18.34 4.01 -9.73
N LYS A 130 -18.61 5.10 -9.04
CA LYS A 130 -17.98 6.40 -9.27
C LYS A 130 -17.36 6.98 -7.99
N GLY A 131 -17.29 6.18 -6.92
CA GLY A 131 -16.70 6.56 -5.65
C GLY A 131 -17.26 7.88 -5.10
N ALA A 132 -16.37 8.77 -4.69
CA ALA A 132 -16.71 10.09 -4.17
C ALA A 132 -17.60 10.92 -5.10
N TRP A 133 -17.57 10.63 -6.40
CA TRP A 133 -18.45 11.29 -7.39
C TRP A 133 -19.79 10.58 -7.60
N GLN A 134 -20.08 9.54 -6.82
CA GLN A 134 -21.36 8.84 -6.89
C GLN A 134 -22.47 9.71 -6.28
N PRO A 135 -23.54 10.05 -7.03
CA PRO A 135 -24.67 10.77 -6.48
C PRO A 135 -25.40 9.95 -5.42
N ALA A 136 -26.06 10.64 -4.49
CA ALA A 136 -26.91 9.98 -3.51
C ALA A 136 -27.93 9.05 -4.18
N SER A 137 -28.05 7.85 -3.67
CA SER A 137 -28.94 6.81 -4.16
C SER A 137 -29.43 5.94 -3.01
N PRO A 138 -30.45 5.07 -3.21
CA PRO A 138 -30.85 4.13 -2.17
C PRO A 138 -29.72 3.20 -1.67
N ARG A 139 -28.72 2.92 -2.52
CA ARG A 139 -27.53 2.12 -2.15
C ARG A 139 -26.38 2.97 -1.59
N HIS A 140 -26.42 4.27 -1.88
CA HIS A 140 -25.44 5.28 -1.47
C HIS A 140 -26.16 6.51 -0.92
N PRO A 141 -26.78 6.44 0.24
CA PRO A 141 -27.62 7.53 0.74
C PRO A 141 -26.82 8.78 1.12
N THR A 142 -25.54 8.63 1.38
CA THR A 142 -24.62 9.72 1.78
C THR A 142 -23.84 10.34 0.62
N GLY A 143 -24.07 9.90 -0.63
CA GLY A 143 -23.35 10.43 -1.80
C GLY A 143 -23.48 11.95 -1.93
N HIS A 144 -22.34 12.66 -2.04
CA HIS A 144 -22.25 14.13 -2.08
C HIS A 144 -21.15 14.61 -3.05
N PRO A 145 -21.31 14.32 -4.37
CA PRO A 145 -20.25 14.47 -5.38
C PRO A 145 -19.69 15.89 -5.51
N ASP A 146 -20.43 16.91 -5.09
CA ASP A 146 -20.05 18.32 -5.22
C ASP A 146 -19.57 18.94 -3.88
N GLN A 147 -19.34 18.13 -2.85
CA GLN A 147 -19.01 18.63 -1.51
C GLN A 147 -17.80 17.89 -0.92
N PRO A 148 -16.58 18.11 -1.44
CA PRO A 148 -15.39 17.35 -1.07
C PRO A 148 -15.00 17.44 0.42
N SER A 149 -15.33 18.56 1.07
CA SER A 149 -15.02 18.76 2.50
C SER A 149 -16.18 18.39 3.44
N LEU A 150 -17.27 17.81 2.92
CA LEU A 150 -18.37 17.35 3.75
C LEU A 150 -17.97 16.04 4.44
N ILE A 151 -18.09 16.01 5.76
CA ILE A 151 -18.05 14.78 6.53
C ILE A 151 -19.47 14.48 6.96
N PRO A 152 -20.08 13.39 6.45
CA PRO A 152 -21.43 12.99 6.84
C PRO A 152 -21.53 12.63 8.34
N THR A 153 -22.73 12.41 8.83
CA THR A 153 -22.93 11.88 10.19
C THR A 153 -22.23 10.54 10.33
N MET A 154 -21.26 10.48 11.22
CA MET A 154 -20.41 9.31 11.45
C MET A 154 -21.15 8.22 12.24
N PRO A 155 -21.36 7.00 11.68
CA PRO A 155 -21.94 5.87 12.42
C PRO A 155 -21.09 5.43 13.62
N GLU A 156 -19.81 5.80 13.66
CA GLU A 156 -18.89 5.59 14.78
C GLU A 156 -19.20 6.47 16.00
N GLY A 157 -20.11 7.43 15.86
CA GLY A 157 -20.66 8.22 16.96
C GLY A 157 -19.88 9.50 17.30
N PHE A 158 -18.84 9.84 16.55
CA PHE A 158 -18.10 11.11 16.68
C PHE A 158 -17.40 11.48 15.38
N THR A 159 -17.19 12.77 15.17
CA THR A 159 -16.40 13.29 14.05
C THR A 159 -15.04 13.73 14.57
N PRO A 160 -13.93 13.11 14.12
CA PRO A 160 -12.59 13.53 14.54
C PRO A 160 -12.17 14.83 13.86
N THR A 161 -11.14 15.49 14.43
CA THR A 161 -10.47 16.60 13.76
C THR A 161 -9.43 16.03 12.79
N LEU A 162 -9.48 16.44 11.54
CA LEU A 162 -8.53 16.03 10.52
C LEU A 162 -7.14 16.63 10.79
N PRO A 163 -6.05 15.91 10.47
CA PRO A 163 -4.71 16.42 10.60
C PRO A 163 -4.44 17.53 9.57
N HIS A 164 -3.58 18.47 9.94
CA HIS A 164 -3.04 19.48 9.05
C HIS A 164 -1.51 19.37 9.09
N GLY A 165 -0.87 19.43 7.95
CA GLY A 165 0.58 19.35 7.87
C GLY A 165 1.08 18.74 6.58
N GLU A 166 2.03 17.84 6.69
CA GLU A 166 2.65 17.16 5.57
C GLU A 166 1.65 16.29 4.81
N SER A 167 1.74 16.29 3.46
CA SER A 167 0.89 15.46 2.62
C SER A 167 1.38 14.00 2.58
N ALA A 168 0.49 13.07 2.22
CA ALA A 168 0.83 11.66 2.06
C ALA A 168 2.01 11.44 1.09
N ALA A 169 2.05 12.17 -0.02
CA ALA A 169 3.15 12.09 -0.98
C ALA A 169 4.52 12.47 -0.34
N HIS A 170 4.58 13.55 0.43
CA HIS A 170 5.81 13.94 1.13
C HIS A 170 6.20 12.93 2.21
N ALA A 171 5.23 12.44 2.98
CA ALA A 171 5.48 11.44 4.02
C ALA A 171 6.02 10.12 3.42
N MET A 172 5.51 9.70 2.26
CA MET A 172 6.05 8.54 1.53
C MET A 172 7.50 8.78 1.07
N ILE A 173 7.80 9.99 0.53
CA ILE A 173 9.15 10.38 0.14
C ILE A 173 10.10 10.33 1.35
N ASP A 174 9.71 10.95 2.46
CA ASP A 174 10.50 10.95 3.69
C ASP A 174 10.73 9.52 4.23
N ALA A 175 9.73 8.64 4.13
CA ALA A 175 9.85 7.25 4.55
C ALA A 175 10.90 6.50 3.73
N VAL A 176 10.88 6.60 2.40
CA VAL A 176 11.84 5.88 1.55
C VAL A 176 13.25 6.45 1.64
N HIS A 177 13.40 7.76 1.88
CA HIS A 177 14.71 8.36 2.15
C HIS A 177 15.28 7.95 3.51
N ARG A 178 14.43 7.82 4.52
CA ARG A 178 14.84 7.38 5.86
C ARG A 178 15.22 5.91 5.89
N TYR A 179 14.56 5.08 5.09
CA TYR A 179 14.76 3.63 5.03
C TYR A 179 14.92 3.14 3.59
N PRO A 180 16.01 3.52 2.88
CA PRO A 180 16.20 3.18 1.48
C PRO A 180 16.12 1.67 1.23
N HIS A 181 15.34 1.28 0.23
CA HIS A 181 15.11 -0.10 -0.20
C HIS A 181 14.47 -1.03 0.86
N GLN A 182 13.83 -0.44 1.88
CA GLN A 182 13.19 -1.22 2.95
C GLN A 182 11.68 -0.99 3.03
N VAL A 183 11.17 0.13 2.52
CA VAL A 183 9.76 0.49 2.64
C VAL A 183 8.94 -0.11 1.51
N THR A 184 7.96 -0.92 1.87
CA THR A 184 6.89 -1.35 0.95
C THR A 184 5.81 -0.29 0.94
N ILE A 185 5.48 0.22 -0.24
CA ILE A 185 4.31 1.06 -0.47
C ILE A 185 3.15 0.13 -0.84
N VAL A 186 2.06 0.20 -0.09
CA VAL A 186 0.80 -0.49 -0.41
C VAL A 186 -0.20 0.56 -0.83
N ALA A 187 -0.75 0.44 -2.03
CA ALA A 187 -1.75 1.37 -2.55
C ALA A 187 -3.06 0.62 -2.83
N GLY A 188 -4.10 0.90 -2.04
CA GLY A 188 -5.43 0.30 -2.19
C GLY A 188 -6.35 1.13 -3.10
N GLY A 189 -6.18 2.45 -3.15
CA GLY A 189 -6.98 3.40 -3.91
C GLY A 189 -6.35 3.87 -5.22
N PRO A 190 -6.91 4.93 -5.83
CA PRO A 190 -6.32 5.61 -6.98
C PRO A 190 -4.89 6.04 -6.70
N LEU A 191 -3.99 5.85 -7.67
CA LEU A 191 -2.54 6.01 -7.49
C LEU A 191 -2.07 7.49 -7.45
N THR A 192 -2.96 8.43 -7.16
CA THR A 192 -2.69 9.88 -7.23
C THR A 192 -1.55 10.30 -6.32
N ASP A 193 -1.55 9.86 -5.06
CA ASP A 193 -0.51 10.24 -4.09
C ASP A 193 0.84 9.63 -4.43
N VAL A 194 0.84 8.39 -4.91
CA VAL A 194 2.07 7.70 -5.36
C VAL A 194 2.64 8.40 -6.60
N ALA A 195 1.78 8.81 -7.54
CA ALA A 195 2.20 9.58 -8.71
C ALA A 195 2.76 10.96 -8.34
N LEU A 196 2.15 11.65 -7.37
CA LEU A 196 2.67 12.90 -6.82
C LEU A 196 4.03 12.71 -6.18
N ALA A 197 4.24 11.64 -5.39
CA ALA A 197 5.54 11.33 -4.81
C ALA A 197 6.62 11.13 -5.89
N ILE A 198 6.31 10.39 -6.97
CA ILE A 198 7.23 10.19 -8.11
C ILE A 198 7.55 11.51 -8.83
N LYS A 199 6.56 12.41 -8.96
CA LYS A 199 6.78 13.70 -9.63
C LYS A 199 7.53 14.71 -8.78
N LEU A 200 7.37 14.65 -7.46
CA LEU A 200 8.08 15.49 -6.50
C LEU A 200 9.53 15.03 -6.28
N ASP A 201 9.75 13.71 -6.31
CA ASP A 201 11.06 13.10 -6.12
C ASP A 201 11.33 11.97 -7.14
N SER A 202 12.26 12.22 -8.05
CA SER A 202 12.63 11.26 -9.11
C SER A 202 13.29 9.97 -8.60
N GLU A 203 13.79 9.95 -7.37
CA GLU A 203 14.42 8.78 -6.74
C GLU A 203 13.41 7.95 -5.93
N PHE A 204 12.21 8.46 -5.65
CA PHE A 204 11.21 7.84 -4.80
C PHE A 204 10.97 6.36 -5.15
N ALA A 205 10.62 6.08 -6.42
CA ALA A 205 10.33 4.72 -6.87
C ALA A 205 11.55 3.77 -6.77
N ARG A 206 12.77 4.30 -6.98
CA ARG A 206 14.01 3.51 -6.81
C ARG A 206 14.37 3.25 -5.36
N LEU A 207 14.06 4.19 -4.46
CA LEU A 207 14.35 4.08 -3.04
C LEU A 207 13.35 3.19 -2.30
N ALA A 208 12.14 3.04 -2.81
CA ALA A 208 11.19 2.09 -2.25
C ALA A 208 11.68 0.64 -2.43
N LYS A 209 11.31 -0.25 -1.49
CA LYS A 209 11.53 -1.69 -1.62
C LYS A 209 10.69 -2.26 -2.74
N GLN A 210 9.40 -1.94 -2.74
CA GLN A 210 8.41 -2.36 -3.73
C GLN A 210 7.14 -1.52 -3.65
N LEU A 211 6.35 -1.59 -4.71
CA LEU A 211 4.95 -1.20 -4.73
C LEU A 211 4.08 -2.46 -4.83
N VAL A 212 3.07 -2.58 -3.97
CA VAL A 212 1.98 -3.55 -4.09
C VAL A 212 0.69 -2.77 -4.19
N PHE A 213 -0.06 -2.94 -5.27
CA PHE A 213 -1.24 -2.13 -5.51
C PHE A 213 -2.46 -2.95 -5.91
N MET A 214 -3.62 -2.49 -5.43
CA MET A 214 -4.94 -2.97 -5.85
C MET A 214 -5.38 -2.18 -7.07
N GLY A 215 -5.83 -2.87 -8.09
CA GLY A 215 -6.41 -2.25 -9.27
C GLY A 215 -5.90 -2.79 -10.59
N GLY A 216 -6.45 -2.26 -11.69
CA GLY A 216 -6.05 -2.65 -13.02
C GLY A 216 -6.55 -4.02 -13.41
N LEU A 217 -7.87 -4.14 -13.55
CA LEU A 217 -8.48 -5.34 -14.12
C LEU A 217 -7.98 -5.51 -15.56
N LEU A 218 -7.36 -6.64 -15.80
CA LEU A 218 -6.90 -7.02 -17.13
C LEU A 218 -7.98 -7.86 -17.81
N ASP A 219 -8.14 -7.65 -19.11
CA ASP A 219 -8.93 -8.54 -19.97
C ASP A 219 -8.37 -9.95 -19.84
N THR A 220 -9.04 -10.73 -19.09
CA THR A 220 -8.85 -12.16 -19.08
C THR A 220 -10.15 -12.75 -19.64
N ASP A 221 -10.09 -13.76 -20.48
CA ASP A 221 -11.22 -14.60 -20.84
C ASP A 221 -11.80 -15.31 -19.59
N HIS A 222 -11.92 -14.56 -18.50
CA HIS A 222 -12.26 -15.13 -17.20
C HIS A 222 -13.78 -15.28 -17.12
N PRO A 223 -14.32 -16.49 -17.20
CA PRO A 223 -15.77 -16.72 -17.10
C PRO A 223 -16.36 -16.29 -15.73
N GLN A 224 -15.50 -15.95 -14.76
CA GLN A 224 -15.90 -15.44 -13.45
C GLN A 224 -16.16 -13.93 -13.42
N ILE A 225 -15.74 -13.21 -14.44
CA ILE A 225 -16.11 -11.81 -14.66
C ILE A 225 -17.49 -11.73 -15.37
N ALA A 226 -18.28 -12.79 -15.35
CA ALA A 226 -19.65 -12.71 -15.81
C ALA A 226 -20.40 -11.72 -14.93
N VAL A 227 -20.88 -10.66 -15.56
CA VAL A 227 -21.54 -9.47 -15.01
C VAL A 227 -22.62 -9.76 -13.95
N GLU A 228 -23.17 -10.97 -13.93
CA GLU A 228 -24.19 -11.40 -12.96
C GLU A 228 -23.65 -11.75 -11.57
N LYS A 229 -22.33 -11.91 -11.40
CA LYS A 229 -21.71 -12.32 -10.13
C LYS A 229 -20.75 -11.31 -9.55
N THR A 230 -20.37 -10.31 -10.31
CA THR A 230 -19.44 -9.28 -9.87
C THR A 230 -20.26 -8.09 -9.38
N HIS A 231 -20.46 -8.05 -8.11
CA HIS A 231 -21.14 -6.94 -7.46
C HIS A 231 -20.53 -5.61 -7.91
N GLU A 232 -21.14 -5.00 -8.95
CA GLU A 232 -20.86 -3.64 -9.37
C GLU A 232 -19.45 -3.39 -9.99
N ILE A 233 -18.76 -4.42 -10.48
CA ILE A 233 -17.49 -4.25 -11.18
C ILE A 233 -17.76 -3.98 -12.66
N ASP A 234 -17.15 -2.92 -13.17
CA ASP A 234 -17.14 -2.65 -14.61
C ASP A 234 -16.24 -3.66 -15.31
N PHE A 235 -16.78 -4.34 -16.31
CA PHE A 235 -16.07 -5.40 -17.03
C PHE A 235 -14.78 -4.95 -17.72
N TYR A 236 -14.68 -3.68 -18.06
CA TYR A 236 -13.54 -3.13 -18.82
C TYR A 236 -12.65 -2.20 -18.04
N THR A 237 -13.09 -1.78 -16.85
CA THR A 237 -12.39 -0.76 -16.10
C THR A 237 -12.37 -1.11 -14.63
N ASP A 238 -11.25 -0.89 -14.02
CA ASP A 238 -11.10 -0.89 -12.58
C ASP A 238 -11.30 0.52 -12.06
N PHE A 239 -11.99 0.67 -10.94
CA PHE A 239 -12.32 1.99 -10.40
C PHE A 239 -11.07 2.83 -10.13
N ASN A 240 -10.04 2.27 -9.49
CA ASN A 240 -8.83 2.99 -9.17
C ASN A 240 -8.13 3.54 -10.42
N MET A 241 -8.12 2.76 -11.50
CA MET A 241 -7.50 3.17 -12.77
C MET A 241 -8.34 4.20 -13.53
N ILE A 242 -9.67 4.07 -13.54
CA ILE A 242 -10.52 5.04 -14.23
C ILE A 242 -10.70 6.34 -13.46
N PHE A 243 -10.47 6.34 -12.15
CA PHE A 243 -10.57 7.55 -11.34
C PHE A 243 -9.40 8.51 -11.63
N ASP A 244 -8.18 7.98 -11.74
CA ASP A 244 -6.99 8.76 -12.12
C ASP A 244 -6.06 7.98 -13.08
N PRO A 245 -6.42 7.93 -14.38
CA PRO A 245 -5.63 7.23 -15.37
C PRO A 245 -4.19 7.75 -15.52
N GLU A 246 -4.01 9.06 -15.41
CA GLU A 246 -2.70 9.69 -15.55
C GLU A 246 -1.79 9.33 -14.40
N ALA A 247 -2.31 9.26 -13.18
CA ALA A 247 -1.55 8.78 -12.03
C ALA A 247 -1.14 7.32 -12.20
N ALA A 248 -2.07 6.47 -12.62
CA ALA A 248 -1.79 5.07 -12.89
C ALA A 248 -0.68 4.90 -13.94
N HIS A 249 -0.75 5.64 -15.06
CA HIS A 249 0.30 5.65 -16.08
C HIS A 249 1.67 6.07 -15.52
N ILE A 250 1.72 7.16 -14.74
CA ILE A 250 2.96 7.64 -14.12
C ILE A 250 3.57 6.57 -13.23
N VAL A 251 2.74 5.92 -12.40
CA VAL A 251 3.19 4.92 -11.44
C VAL A 251 3.67 3.65 -12.13
N LEU A 252 2.90 3.12 -13.08
CA LEU A 252 3.21 1.87 -13.75
C LEU A 252 4.44 1.98 -14.70
N THR A 253 4.80 3.20 -15.10
CA THR A 253 5.99 3.45 -15.94
C THR A 253 7.21 3.93 -15.16
N ALA A 254 7.10 4.13 -13.85
CA ALA A 254 8.20 4.57 -12.98
C ALA A 254 9.21 3.43 -12.71
N PRO A 255 10.48 3.78 -12.41
CA PRO A 255 11.57 2.80 -12.32
C PRO A 255 11.62 2.08 -10.95
N TRP A 256 10.56 1.38 -10.58
CA TRP A 256 10.50 0.55 -9.39
C TRP A 256 11.46 -0.63 -9.44
N HIS A 257 11.92 -1.10 -8.27
CA HIS A 257 12.61 -2.37 -8.16
C HIS A 257 11.66 -3.57 -8.30
N SER A 258 10.46 -3.43 -7.79
CA SER A 258 9.42 -4.46 -7.85
C SER A 258 8.04 -3.80 -7.81
N ILE A 259 7.15 -4.27 -8.67
CA ILE A 259 5.73 -3.90 -8.67
C ILE A 259 4.91 -5.18 -8.65
N THR A 260 3.95 -5.26 -7.74
CA THR A 260 3.00 -6.37 -7.66
C THR A 260 1.59 -5.85 -7.88
N ASN A 261 0.90 -6.43 -8.86
CA ASN A 261 -0.49 -6.13 -9.18
C ASN A 261 -1.42 -7.13 -8.50
N MET A 262 -2.43 -6.62 -7.80
CA MET A 262 -3.46 -7.36 -7.08
C MET A 262 -4.86 -7.13 -7.67
N GLY A 263 -4.98 -6.88 -8.97
CA GLY A 263 -6.27 -6.61 -9.63
C GLY A 263 -7.22 -7.80 -9.63
N ASN A 264 -7.21 -8.58 -10.71
CA ASN A 264 -8.18 -9.67 -10.93
C ASN A 264 -8.26 -10.71 -9.80
N VAL A 265 -7.14 -11.02 -9.15
CA VAL A 265 -7.07 -12.08 -8.13
C VAL A 265 -7.93 -11.78 -6.90
N THR A 266 -8.10 -10.51 -6.56
CA THR A 266 -8.88 -10.08 -5.39
C THR A 266 -10.38 -10.36 -5.53
N LEU A 267 -10.88 -10.38 -6.77
CA LEU A 267 -12.30 -10.66 -7.05
C LEU A 267 -12.74 -12.07 -6.62
N GLY A 268 -11.81 -13.00 -6.52
CA GLY A 268 -12.07 -14.38 -6.12
C GLY A 268 -12.04 -14.62 -4.61
N VAL A 269 -11.65 -13.62 -3.79
CA VAL A 269 -11.52 -13.75 -2.33
C VAL A 269 -12.56 -12.88 -1.65
N LEU A 270 -13.67 -13.49 -1.25
CA LEU A 270 -14.82 -12.78 -0.69
C LEU A 270 -14.74 -12.73 0.83
N LEU A 271 -15.27 -11.65 1.42
CA LEU A 271 -15.52 -11.62 2.85
C LEU A 271 -16.63 -12.62 3.21
N GLU A 272 -16.23 -13.72 3.82
CA GLU A 272 -17.14 -14.80 4.19
C GLU A 272 -17.92 -14.45 5.47
N THR A 273 -19.18 -14.90 5.54
CA THR A 273 -20.01 -14.72 6.74
C THR A 273 -19.37 -15.36 7.96
N GLU A 274 -18.70 -16.50 7.78
CA GLU A 274 -17.99 -17.25 8.81
C GLU A 274 -16.87 -16.43 9.43
N LEU A 275 -16.16 -15.62 8.66
CA LEU A 275 -15.11 -14.74 9.15
C LEU A 275 -15.69 -13.68 10.12
N ARG A 276 -16.83 -13.08 9.76
CA ARG A 276 -17.53 -12.15 10.64
C ARG A 276 -18.07 -12.84 11.90
N GLU A 277 -18.60 -14.05 11.77
CA GLU A 277 -19.05 -14.84 12.94
C GLU A 277 -17.90 -15.21 13.89
N GLN A 278 -16.71 -15.51 13.35
CA GLN A 278 -15.50 -15.71 14.18
C GLN A 278 -15.12 -14.47 15.00
N ALA A 279 -15.29 -13.29 14.46
CA ALA A 279 -15.02 -12.05 15.17
C ALA A 279 -16.02 -11.77 16.30
N LYS A 280 -17.28 -12.24 16.14
CA LYS A 280 -18.30 -12.08 17.17
C LYS A 280 -17.90 -12.82 18.45
N GLY A 281 -18.07 -12.15 19.58
CA GLY A 281 -17.71 -12.72 20.88
C GLY A 281 -16.23 -12.58 21.25
N LYS A 282 -15.37 -12.19 20.34
CA LYS A 282 -13.99 -11.80 20.66
C LYS A 282 -13.97 -10.42 21.30
N LYS A 283 -13.01 -10.21 22.22
CA LYS A 283 -12.86 -8.94 22.96
C LYS A 283 -11.81 -8.00 22.36
N ALA A 284 -11.02 -8.49 21.41
CA ALA A 284 -10.02 -7.70 20.73
C ALA A 284 -10.67 -6.53 19.97
N PRO A 285 -10.11 -5.33 20.01
CA PRO A 285 -10.72 -4.14 19.40
C PRO A 285 -10.95 -4.29 17.89
N LEU A 286 -10.00 -4.90 17.16
CA LEU A 286 -10.14 -5.19 15.74
C LEU A 286 -11.34 -6.12 15.47
N ALA A 287 -11.47 -7.20 16.24
CA ALA A 287 -12.59 -8.12 16.11
C ALA A 287 -13.94 -7.44 16.41
N ALA A 288 -13.99 -6.60 17.43
CA ALA A 288 -15.23 -5.90 17.81
C ALA A 288 -15.69 -4.91 16.72
N TYR A 289 -14.74 -4.19 16.10
CA TYR A 289 -15.03 -3.30 14.98
C TYR A 289 -15.50 -4.09 13.75
N PHE A 290 -14.77 -5.14 13.36
CA PHE A 290 -15.12 -6.02 12.25
C PHE A 290 -16.49 -6.67 12.42
N ALA A 291 -16.77 -7.27 13.57
CA ALA A 291 -18.07 -7.89 13.85
C ALA A 291 -19.24 -6.89 13.71
N ARG A 292 -18.99 -5.62 14.01
CA ARG A 292 -20.00 -4.56 13.94
C ARG A 292 -20.26 -4.07 12.52
N TYR A 293 -19.21 -3.87 11.74
CA TYR A 293 -19.29 -3.10 10.49
C TYR A 293 -19.02 -3.91 9.23
N ALA A 294 -18.29 -5.03 9.29
CA ALA A 294 -17.94 -5.82 8.11
C ALA A 294 -19.18 -6.30 7.33
N GLN A 295 -19.07 -6.27 6.01
CA GLN A 295 -20.16 -6.59 5.08
C GLN A 295 -19.82 -7.89 4.30
N PRO A 296 -20.29 -9.07 4.72
CA PRO A 296 -20.04 -10.30 3.98
C PRO A 296 -20.57 -10.28 2.55
N GLY A 297 -19.82 -10.94 1.67
CA GLY A 297 -20.21 -11.11 0.26
C GLY A 297 -19.52 -10.16 -0.70
N ILE A 298 -18.74 -9.18 -0.19
CA ILE A 298 -17.90 -8.33 -1.03
C ILE A 298 -16.50 -8.93 -1.17
N PRO A 299 -15.77 -8.68 -2.26
CA PRO A 299 -14.36 -9.05 -2.36
C PRO A 299 -13.51 -8.32 -1.33
N MET A 300 -12.50 -9.01 -0.80
CA MET A 300 -11.51 -8.46 0.13
C MET A 300 -10.34 -7.88 -0.67
N TRP A 301 -10.61 -6.79 -1.40
CA TRP A 301 -9.65 -6.19 -2.34
C TRP A 301 -8.37 -5.75 -1.65
N ASP A 302 -8.47 -4.89 -0.67
CA ASP A 302 -7.35 -4.20 -0.07
C ASP A 302 -6.75 -4.98 1.08
N GLU A 303 -7.55 -5.76 1.79
CA GLU A 303 -7.09 -6.67 2.84
C GLU A 303 -6.13 -7.72 2.27
N LEU A 304 -6.50 -8.31 1.11
CA LEU A 304 -5.66 -9.27 0.42
C LEU A 304 -4.40 -8.61 -0.12
N THR A 305 -4.53 -7.38 -0.66
CA THR A 305 -3.40 -6.60 -1.17
C THR A 305 -2.37 -6.32 -0.07
N THR A 306 -2.83 -5.87 1.09
CA THR A 306 -1.95 -5.65 2.25
C THR A 306 -1.37 -6.96 2.77
N ALA A 307 -2.18 -8.02 2.85
CA ALA A 307 -1.70 -9.32 3.30
C ALA A 307 -0.58 -9.87 2.40
N VAL A 308 -0.72 -9.77 1.07
CA VAL A 308 0.32 -10.21 0.12
C VAL A 308 1.58 -9.34 0.22
N ALA A 309 1.44 -8.04 0.47
CA ALA A 309 2.59 -7.17 0.69
C ALA A 309 3.44 -7.58 1.90
N LEU A 310 2.81 -8.12 2.94
CA LEU A 310 3.45 -8.59 4.17
C LEU A 310 3.86 -10.06 4.11
N HIS A 311 3.08 -10.87 3.42
CA HIS A 311 3.17 -12.32 3.31
C HIS A 311 3.21 -12.75 1.84
N PRO A 312 4.31 -12.50 1.10
CA PRO A 312 4.41 -12.81 -0.33
C PRO A 312 4.26 -14.31 -0.62
N GLU A 313 4.46 -15.16 0.37
CA GLU A 313 4.22 -16.60 0.28
C GLU A 313 2.73 -16.98 0.14
N LEU A 314 1.80 -16.01 0.24
CA LEU A 314 0.40 -16.21 -0.12
C LEU A 314 0.21 -16.35 -1.64
N VAL A 315 1.12 -15.81 -2.45
CA VAL A 315 1.06 -15.90 -3.90
C VAL A 315 1.42 -17.32 -4.34
N THR A 316 0.48 -18.02 -4.97
CA THR A 316 0.67 -19.37 -5.50
C THR A 316 0.93 -19.38 -7.00
N SER A 317 0.55 -18.32 -7.70
CA SER A 317 0.83 -18.12 -9.14
C SER A 317 0.85 -16.65 -9.50
N SER A 318 1.77 -16.27 -10.37
CA SER A 318 1.88 -14.94 -10.96
C SER A 318 2.42 -15.00 -12.39
N VAL A 319 2.23 -13.92 -13.14
CA VAL A 319 2.76 -13.72 -14.49
C VAL A 319 3.52 -12.41 -14.52
N ASP A 320 4.72 -12.45 -15.10
CA ASP A 320 5.52 -11.25 -15.31
C ASP A 320 5.18 -10.61 -16.66
N ALA A 321 4.80 -9.35 -16.62
CA ALA A 321 4.47 -8.55 -17.80
C ALA A 321 4.87 -7.09 -17.58
N THR A 322 4.83 -6.27 -18.61
CA THR A 322 4.71 -4.83 -18.44
C THR A 322 3.24 -4.45 -18.42
N MET A 323 2.90 -3.45 -17.62
CA MET A 323 1.52 -2.99 -17.45
C MET A 323 1.45 -1.48 -17.62
N ASP A 324 0.36 -1.00 -18.20
CA ASP A 324 0.10 0.42 -18.37
C ASP A 324 -1.41 0.67 -18.44
N VAL A 325 -1.81 1.93 -18.48
CA VAL A 325 -3.19 2.39 -18.57
C VAL A 325 -3.35 3.29 -19.77
N GLU A 326 -4.47 3.16 -20.50
CA GLU A 326 -4.79 4.03 -21.62
C GLU A 326 -5.17 5.44 -21.11
N ILE A 327 -4.37 6.43 -21.54
CA ILE A 327 -4.60 7.84 -21.18
C ILE A 327 -5.12 8.68 -22.36
N ALA A 328 -5.28 8.10 -23.56
CA ALA A 328 -5.94 8.79 -24.65
C ALA A 328 -7.44 8.90 -24.39
N GLN A 329 -7.98 10.10 -24.54
CA GLN A 329 -9.43 10.36 -24.40
C GLN A 329 -10.22 9.51 -25.40
N GLY A 330 -11.06 8.62 -24.91
CA GLY A 330 -11.86 7.71 -25.74
C GLY A 330 -12.54 6.63 -24.91
N MET A 331 -13.09 5.61 -25.59
CA MET A 331 -13.81 4.50 -24.95
C MET A 331 -12.93 3.74 -23.93
N PHE A 332 -11.64 3.65 -24.18
CA PHE A 332 -10.72 2.89 -23.35
C PHE A 332 -9.94 3.73 -22.33
N TYR A 333 -10.28 5.01 -22.17
CA TYR A 333 -9.64 5.88 -21.21
C TYR A 333 -9.76 5.33 -19.76
N GLY A 334 -8.62 5.08 -19.15
CA GLY A 334 -8.51 4.44 -17.83
C GLY A 334 -8.44 2.91 -17.86
N ARG A 335 -8.47 2.27 -19.05
CA ARG A 335 -8.35 0.83 -19.16
C ARG A 335 -6.91 0.35 -18.97
N ALA A 336 -6.72 -0.59 -18.05
CA ALA A 336 -5.44 -1.25 -17.86
C ALA A 336 -5.17 -2.26 -18.98
N HIS A 337 -3.90 -2.41 -19.36
CA HIS A 337 -3.45 -3.42 -20.31
C HIS A 337 -2.07 -3.95 -19.91
N ALA A 338 -1.82 -5.21 -20.25
CA ALA A 338 -0.54 -5.86 -20.03
C ALA A 338 0.06 -6.36 -21.32
N ARG A 339 1.39 -6.39 -21.38
CA ARG A 339 2.14 -6.93 -22.52
C ARG A 339 3.16 -7.97 -22.05
N PRO A 340 3.29 -9.11 -22.75
CA PRO A 340 4.36 -10.05 -22.48
C PRO A 340 5.72 -9.38 -22.56
N LEU A 341 6.67 -9.76 -21.71
CA LEU A 341 8.01 -9.14 -21.65
C LEU A 341 8.73 -9.19 -23.01
N SER A 342 8.51 -10.24 -23.81
CA SER A 342 9.09 -10.39 -25.15
C SER A 342 8.63 -9.34 -26.18
N LEU A 343 7.49 -8.67 -25.90
CA LEU A 343 6.90 -7.63 -26.76
C LEU A 343 6.97 -6.23 -26.14
N SER A 344 7.54 -6.13 -24.95
CA SER A 344 7.61 -4.88 -24.18
C SER A 344 8.78 -4.02 -24.61
N LEU A 345 8.69 -2.73 -24.31
CA LEU A 345 9.81 -1.79 -24.52
C LEU A 345 10.97 -2.18 -23.62
N LYS A 346 12.19 -2.09 -24.14
CA LYS A 346 13.39 -2.36 -23.36
C LYS A 346 13.51 -1.37 -22.19
N GLY A 347 13.63 -1.91 -20.99
CA GLY A 347 13.75 -1.10 -19.76
C GLY A 347 12.42 -0.66 -19.15
N ALA A 348 11.28 -1.08 -19.73
CA ALA A 348 10.00 -0.89 -19.04
C ALA A 348 9.95 -1.71 -17.75
N PRO A 349 9.31 -1.21 -16.68
CA PRO A 349 9.18 -1.92 -15.42
C PRO A 349 8.47 -3.26 -15.60
N VAL A 350 8.92 -4.25 -14.83
CA VAL A 350 8.24 -5.56 -14.78
C VAL A 350 7.22 -5.50 -13.65
N VAL A 351 5.98 -5.87 -13.96
CA VAL A 351 4.89 -6.01 -13.00
C VAL A 351 4.61 -7.49 -12.79
N HIS A 352 4.65 -7.92 -11.54
CA HIS A 352 4.24 -9.25 -11.10
C HIS A 352 2.72 -9.28 -10.94
N ILE A 353 2.01 -9.77 -11.94
CA ILE A 353 0.54 -9.87 -11.95
C ILE A 353 0.16 -11.15 -11.23
N VAL A 354 -0.41 -11.02 -10.02
CA VAL A 354 -0.84 -12.16 -9.22
C VAL A 354 -2.10 -12.77 -9.84
N THR A 355 -2.03 -14.09 -10.11
CA THR A 355 -3.13 -14.83 -10.74
C THR A 355 -3.79 -15.84 -9.80
N ALA A 356 -3.11 -16.25 -8.72
CA ALA A 356 -3.68 -17.11 -7.70
C ALA A 356 -3.00 -16.90 -6.34
N VAL A 357 -3.79 -17.07 -5.27
CA VAL A 357 -3.35 -16.97 -3.88
C VAL A 357 -3.86 -18.15 -3.08
N ASP A 358 -3.21 -18.44 -1.95
CA ASP A 358 -3.72 -19.34 -0.92
C ASP A 358 -4.75 -18.61 -0.04
N ALA A 359 -6.01 -18.60 -0.49
CA ALA A 359 -7.10 -17.93 0.21
C ALA A 359 -7.33 -18.49 1.63
N ALA A 360 -7.14 -19.80 1.83
CA ALA A 360 -7.32 -20.43 3.15
C ALA A 360 -6.29 -19.90 4.15
N LYS A 361 -5.03 -19.78 3.72
CA LYS A 361 -3.96 -19.18 4.53
C LYS A 361 -4.19 -17.70 4.77
N PHE A 362 -4.67 -16.96 3.76
CA PHE A 362 -5.03 -15.54 3.91
C PHE A 362 -6.09 -15.36 5.00
N TYR A 363 -7.19 -16.11 4.98
CA TYR A 363 -8.23 -16.01 6.02
C TYR A 363 -7.69 -16.32 7.41
N GLN A 364 -6.74 -17.27 7.55
CA GLN A 364 -6.09 -17.55 8.82
C GLN A 364 -5.27 -16.38 9.34
N ILE A 365 -4.46 -15.75 8.45
CA ILE A 365 -3.66 -14.57 8.78
C ILE A 365 -4.57 -13.41 9.20
N PHE A 366 -5.61 -13.15 8.42
CA PHE A 366 -6.57 -12.07 8.71
C PHE A 366 -7.28 -12.29 10.06
N ALA A 367 -7.79 -13.49 10.29
CA ALA A 367 -8.49 -13.86 11.52
C ALA A 367 -7.58 -13.85 12.77
N ALA A 368 -6.27 -14.03 12.62
CA ALA A 368 -5.33 -13.92 13.73
C ALA A 368 -5.37 -12.55 14.41
N GLY A 369 -5.73 -11.50 13.67
CA GLY A 369 -5.97 -10.16 14.21
C GLY A 369 -7.13 -10.06 15.21
N PHE A 370 -8.02 -11.08 15.25
CA PHE A 370 -9.14 -11.12 16.18
C PHE A 370 -8.77 -11.60 17.60
N ASP A 371 -7.55 -12.07 17.81
CA ASP A 371 -7.12 -12.68 19.06
C ASP A 371 -6.24 -11.80 19.95
N GLY A 372 -5.81 -10.63 19.46
CA GLY A 372 -4.89 -9.75 20.16
C GLY A 372 -5.21 -8.25 20.03
N PRO A 373 -4.46 -7.41 20.75
CA PRO A 373 -4.55 -5.97 20.56
C PRO A 373 -4.00 -5.57 19.19
N ALA A 374 -4.52 -4.48 18.64
CA ALA A 374 -3.91 -3.86 17.47
C ALA A 374 -2.48 -3.39 17.81
N ARG A 375 -1.54 -3.62 16.90
CA ARG A 375 -0.12 -3.24 17.04
C ARG A 375 0.07 -1.88 16.39
N CYS A 376 -0.18 -0.86 17.16
CA CYS A 376 0.14 0.51 16.76
C CYS A 376 1.65 0.69 16.81
N SER A 377 2.24 1.26 15.77
CA SER A 377 3.70 1.46 15.65
C SER A 377 4.31 1.97 16.98
N GLN A 378 5.26 1.25 17.50
CA GLN A 378 6.15 1.69 18.58
C GLN A 378 7.39 2.36 18.00
#